data_321254c4ad05e55c86e9d426af61251a
#
_entry.id   321254c4ad05e55c86e9d426af61251a
#
_cell.length_a   1.000
_cell.length_b   1.000
_cell.length_c   1.000
_cell.angle_alpha   90.00
_cell.angle_beta   90.00
_cell.angle_gamma   90.00
#
_symmetry.space_group_name_H-M   'P 1'
#
loop_
_entity.id
_entity.type
_entity.pdbx_description
1 polymer ?
#
loop_
_entity_poly.entity_id
_entity_poly.type
_entity_poly.pdbx_seq_one_letter_code
_entity_poly.pdbx_strand_id
1 'polypeptide(L)'
;QAAAWLQIAPDQELHLIQVADFEPSVYEREFGRHFAIRFPESEFDGLKKRLVEQGAELIPPQRPTPFERFFFREPNGYIFEIVAAGHGSESKTV
;
A
#
# COMPACT_ATOMS: atom_id res chain seq x y z
N GLN A 1 -12.84 16.11 -14.14
CA GLN A 1 -12.02 15.00 -13.66
C GLN A 1 -11.31 15.43 -12.38
N ALA A 2 -11.52 14.70 -11.30
CA ALA A 2 -10.94 15.01 -10.01
C ALA A 2 -9.55 14.37 -9.88
N ALA A 3 -8.68 15.04 -9.14
CA ALA A 3 -7.34 14.55 -8.88
C ALA A 3 -6.92 14.93 -7.47
N ALA A 4 -6.04 14.14 -6.89
CA ALA A 4 -5.47 14.42 -5.58
C ALA A 4 -3.97 14.14 -5.61
N TRP A 5 -3.22 14.99 -4.93
CA TRP A 5 -1.78 14.82 -4.78
C TRP A 5 -1.50 14.60 -3.31
N LEU A 6 -0.96 13.42 -2.96
CA LEU A 6 -0.69 13.06 -1.58
C LEU A 6 0.81 12.99 -1.37
N GLN A 7 1.31 13.73 -0.40
CA GLN A 7 2.72 13.62 -0.04
C GLN A 7 2.90 12.40 0.86
N ILE A 8 3.68 11.42 0.40
CA ILE A 8 3.91 10.19 1.15
C ILE A 8 5.27 10.18 1.84
N ALA A 9 6.18 11.05 1.40
CA ALA A 9 7.50 11.22 1.98
C ALA A 9 8.06 12.54 1.48
N PRO A 10 9.16 13.07 2.05
CA PRO A 10 9.80 14.25 1.50
C PRO A 10 10.10 14.05 0.02
N ASP A 11 9.71 15.02 -0.80
CA ASP A 11 9.93 15.01 -2.24
C ASP A 11 9.29 13.83 -2.99
N GLN A 12 8.31 13.18 -2.37
CA GLN A 12 7.59 12.07 -3.00
C GLN A 12 6.09 12.27 -2.88
N GLU A 13 5.40 12.16 -4.00
CA GLU A 13 3.96 12.34 -4.06
C GLU A 13 3.30 11.17 -4.75
N LEU A 14 2.11 10.81 -4.27
CA LEU A 14 1.22 9.90 -4.97
C LEU A 14 0.11 10.72 -5.60
N HIS A 15 -0.05 10.62 -6.90
CA HIS A 15 -1.09 11.33 -7.63
C HIS A 15 -2.23 10.36 -7.93
N LEU A 16 -3.44 10.77 -7.60
CA LEU A 16 -4.64 9.99 -7.86
C LEU A 16 -5.51 10.77 -8.82
N ILE A 17 -5.95 10.12 -9.88
CA ILE A 17 -6.78 10.75 -10.90
C ILE A 17 -8.04 9.93 -11.05
N GLN A 18 -9.19 10.59 -10.95
CA GLN A 18 -10.47 9.93 -11.16
C GLN A 18 -10.69 9.69 -12.65
N VAL A 19 -10.99 8.46 -12.99
CA VAL A 19 -11.25 8.07 -14.38
C VAL A 19 -12.61 7.38 -14.42
N ALA A 20 -13.47 7.80 -15.36
CA ALA A 20 -14.77 7.16 -15.55
C ALA A 20 -14.56 5.73 -16.06
N ASP A 21 -15.42 4.83 -15.60
CA ASP A 21 -15.42 3.42 -16.04
C ASP A 21 -14.07 2.72 -15.81
N PHE A 22 -13.37 3.12 -14.76
CA PHE A 22 -12.08 2.51 -14.42
C PHE A 22 -12.26 1.07 -13.96
N GLU A 23 -11.39 0.18 -14.46
CA GLU A 23 -11.29 -1.18 -13.98
C GLU A 23 -9.83 -1.47 -13.60
N PRO A 24 -9.58 -2.06 -12.40
CA PRO A 24 -8.22 -2.38 -12.01
C PRO A 24 -7.63 -3.48 -12.89
N SER A 25 -6.31 -3.42 -13.07
CA SER A 25 -5.60 -4.44 -13.80
C SER A 25 -5.69 -5.80 -13.07
N VAL A 26 -5.71 -6.88 -13.84
CA VAL A 26 -5.65 -8.23 -13.26
C VAL A 26 -4.34 -8.49 -12.53
N TYR A 27 -3.36 -7.61 -12.70
CA TYR A 27 -2.06 -7.73 -12.03
C TYR A 27 -2.02 -7.04 -10.66
N GLU A 28 -3.14 -6.49 -10.17
CA GLU A 28 -3.20 -5.86 -8.86
C GLU A 28 -3.34 -6.91 -7.76
N ARG A 29 -2.21 -7.48 -7.34
CA ARG A 29 -2.16 -8.53 -6.31
C ARG A 29 -0.73 -8.64 -5.77
N GLU A 30 -0.52 -9.47 -4.73
CA GLU A 30 0.80 -9.58 -4.10
C GLU A 30 1.91 -9.92 -5.09
N PHE A 31 1.65 -10.85 -5.99
CA PHE A 31 2.66 -11.26 -6.97
C PHE A 31 2.53 -10.51 -8.30
N GLY A 32 1.70 -9.50 -8.34
CA GLY A 32 1.55 -8.62 -9.47
C GLY A 32 2.17 -7.27 -9.19
N ARG A 33 1.52 -6.22 -9.67
CA ARG A 33 1.99 -4.84 -9.43
C ARG A 33 1.39 -4.29 -8.14
N HIS A 34 2.21 -3.68 -7.32
CA HIS A 34 1.77 -2.98 -6.13
C HIS A 34 2.85 -1.98 -5.72
N PHE A 35 2.47 -1.05 -4.84
CA PHE A 35 3.39 -0.09 -4.26
C PHE A 35 3.67 -0.45 -2.82
N ALA A 36 4.92 -0.28 -2.39
CA ALA A 36 5.30 -0.51 -1.01
C ALA A 36 5.56 0.83 -0.33
N ILE A 37 5.00 1.00 0.86
CA ILE A 37 5.15 2.21 1.66
C ILE A 37 5.69 1.80 3.03
N ARG A 38 6.77 2.47 3.47
CA ARG A 38 7.32 2.25 4.81
C ARG A 38 6.48 2.98 5.84
N PHE A 39 6.22 2.32 6.96
CA PHE A 39 5.39 2.89 8.00
C PHE A 39 5.85 2.32 9.34
N PRO A 40 5.80 3.11 10.43
CA PRO A 40 6.25 2.59 11.73
C PRO A 40 5.43 1.38 12.15
N GLU A 41 6.12 0.31 12.51
CA GLU A 41 5.46 -0.93 12.91
C GLU A 41 4.54 -0.73 14.11
N SER A 42 4.95 0.13 15.04
CA SER A 42 4.15 0.41 16.24
C SER A 42 2.78 1.04 15.90
N GLU A 43 2.61 1.53 14.67
CA GLU A 43 1.36 2.16 14.25
C GLU A 43 0.54 1.28 13.30
N PHE A 44 0.99 0.03 13.06
CA PHE A 44 0.30 -0.87 12.14
C PHE A 44 -1.14 -1.15 12.55
N ASP A 45 -1.37 -1.45 13.83
CA ASP A 45 -2.73 -1.78 14.27
C ASP A 45 -3.69 -0.62 14.07
N GLY A 46 -3.25 0.59 14.38
CA GLY A 46 -4.07 1.78 14.16
C GLY A 46 -4.34 2.02 12.68
N LEU A 47 -3.32 1.82 11.84
CA LEU A 47 -3.48 1.98 10.40
C LEU A 47 -4.44 0.96 9.84
N LYS A 48 -4.31 -0.31 10.24
CA LYS A 48 -5.23 -1.37 9.79
C LYS A 48 -6.67 -1.03 10.12
N LYS A 49 -6.91 -0.52 11.33
CA LYS A 49 -8.25 -0.14 11.75
C LYS A 49 -8.80 0.97 10.85
N ARG A 50 -7.99 2.01 10.62
CA ARG A 50 -8.42 3.12 9.77
C ARG A 50 -8.70 2.67 8.34
N LEU A 51 -7.86 1.77 7.80
CA LEU A 51 -8.04 1.26 6.46
C LEU A 51 -9.36 0.52 6.32
N VAL A 52 -9.66 -0.36 7.27
CA VAL A 52 -10.93 -1.10 7.25
C VAL A 52 -12.12 -0.15 7.35
N GLU A 53 -12.02 0.86 8.22
CA GLU A 53 -13.08 1.85 8.37
C GLU A 53 -13.33 2.62 7.08
N GLN A 54 -12.31 2.79 6.26
CA GLN A 54 -12.42 3.48 4.97
C GLN A 54 -12.72 2.55 3.80
N GLY A 55 -13.01 1.29 4.08
CA GLY A 55 -13.45 0.35 3.05
C GLY A 55 -12.35 -0.49 2.41
N ALA A 56 -11.14 -0.46 2.94
CA ALA A 56 -10.07 -1.28 2.42
C ALA A 56 -10.19 -2.72 2.91
N GLU A 57 -9.71 -3.64 2.09
CA GLU A 57 -9.63 -5.07 2.43
C GLU A 57 -8.19 -5.37 2.84
N LEU A 58 -8.00 -5.91 4.05
CA LEU A 58 -6.67 -6.33 4.49
C LEU A 58 -6.35 -7.70 3.91
N ILE A 59 -5.12 -7.84 3.41
CA ILE A 59 -4.66 -9.08 2.79
C ILE A 59 -3.39 -9.52 3.51
N PRO A 60 -3.39 -10.68 4.19
CA PRO A 60 -2.17 -11.16 4.83
C PRO A 60 -1.14 -11.58 3.78
N PRO A 61 0.16 -11.35 4.05
CA PRO A 61 1.18 -11.76 3.10
C PRO A 61 1.25 -13.29 2.99
N GLN A 62 1.55 -13.78 1.79
CA GLN A 62 1.67 -15.22 1.54
C GLN A 62 3.09 -15.72 1.79
N ARG A 63 4.10 -14.85 1.60
CA ARG A 63 5.48 -15.23 1.82
C ARG A 63 5.97 -14.70 3.15
N PRO A 64 6.70 -15.52 3.95
CA PRO A 64 7.30 -15.00 5.18
C PRO A 64 8.45 -14.05 4.86
N THR A 65 8.64 -13.04 5.70
CA THR A 65 9.75 -12.10 5.62
C THR A 65 10.29 -11.88 7.03
N PRO A 66 11.56 -11.44 7.15
CA PRO A 66 12.11 -11.15 8.48
C PRO A 66 11.59 -9.86 9.12
N PHE A 67 10.69 -9.17 8.47
CA PHE A 67 10.09 -7.93 8.96
C PHE A 67 8.57 -8.02 8.80
N GLU A 68 7.87 -7.24 9.61
CA GLU A 68 6.41 -7.18 9.55
C GLU A 68 5.97 -6.40 8.34
N ARG A 69 4.91 -6.87 7.71
CA ARG A 69 4.29 -6.20 6.57
C ARG A 69 2.87 -6.71 6.42
N PHE A 70 2.06 -5.95 5.71
CA PHE A 70 0.74 -6.41 5.29
C PHE A 70 0.37 -5.72 3.98
N PHE A 71 -0.61 -6.26 3.31
CA PHE A 71 -1.15 -5.68 2.09
C PHE A 71 -2.57 -5.22 2.34
N PHE A 72 -3.03 -4.28 1.57
CA PHE A 72 -4.45 -3.96 1.53
C PHE A 72 -4.86 -3.63 0.12
N ARG A 73 -6.13 -3.93 -0.16
CA ARG A 73 -6.77 -3.55 -1.43
C ARG A 73 -7.66 -2.36 -1.12
N GLU A 74 -7.39 -1.23 -1.75
CA GLU A 74 -8.26 -0.07 -1.57
C GLU A 74 -9.52 -0.24 -2.43
N PRO A 75 -10.59 0.56 -2.19
CA PRO A 75 -11.89 0.32 -2.83
C PRO A 75 -11.89 0.29 -4.35
N ASN A 76 -10.92 0.91 -5.01
CA ASN A 76 -10.84 0.89 -6.47
C ASN A 76 -10.06 -0.30 -7.00
N GLY A 77 -9.57 -1.18 -6.12
CA GLY A 77 -8.92 -2.43 -6.52
C GLY A 77 -7.41 -2.41 -6.54
N TYR A 78 -6.77 -1.28 -6.22
CA TYR A 78 -5.32 -1.21 -6.15
C TYR A 78 -4.80 -1.88 -4.89
N ILE A 79 -3.65 -2.55 -5.03
CA ILE A 79 -2.98 -3.22 -3.92
C ILE A 79 -1.79 -2.39 -3.46
N PHE A 80 -1.69 -2.20 -2.15
CA PHE A 80 -0.56 -1.54 -1.52
C PHE A 80 0.04 -2.47 -0.47
N GLU A 81 1.36 -2.37 -0.32
CA GLU A 81 2.08 -3.08 0.73
C GLU A 81 2.56 -2.07 1.76
N ILE A 82 2.35 -2.37 3.04
CA ILE A 82 2.88 -1.56 4.14
C ILE A 82 4.00 -2.38 4.77
N VAL A 83 5.19 -1.79 4.80
CA VAL A 83 6.41 -2.45 5.26
C VAL A 83 6.90 -1.73 6.51
N ALA A 84 7.31 -2.48 7.52
CA ALA A 84 7.83 -1.90 8.76
C ALA A 84 9.02 -0.99 8.46
N ALA A 85 8.93 0.26 8.91
CA ALA A 85 10.01 1.21 8.74
C ALA A 85 11.26 0.73 9.47
N GLY A 86 12.40 0.96 8.86
CA GLY A 86 13.69 0.51 9.41
C GLY A 86 14.17 -0.79 8.79
N HIS A 87 13.27 -1.70 8.47
CA HIS A 87 13.67 -2.99 7.86
C HIS A 87 13.83 -2.89 6.36
N GLY A 88 12.95 -2.14 5.70
CA GLY A 88 13.04 -1.97 4.27
C GLY A 88 14.34 -1.35 3.80
N SER A 89 15.00 -0.57 4.66
CA SER A 89 16.28 0.05 4.31
C SER A 89 17.40 -0.96 4.17
N GLU A 90 17.23 -2.17 4.66
CA GLU A 90 18.22 -3.24 4.53
C GLU A 90 18.07 -3.98 3.21
N SER A 91 17.02 -3.72 2.48
CA SER A 91 16.83 -4.35 1.19
C SER A 91 17.91 -3.91 0.22
N LYS A 92 18.42 -4.85 -0.53
CA LYS A 92 19.44 -4.52 -1.54
C LYS A 92 18.78 -3.90 -2.75
N THR A 93 19.41 -2.86 -3.24
CA THR A 93 19.03 -2.31 -4.53
C THR A 93 19.72 -3.14 -5.61
N VAL A 94 18.95 -3.55 -6.54
CA VAL A 94 19.45 -4.34 -7.66
C VAL A 94 19.48 -3.52 -8.93
#